data_d521e45dd7d5bead463e0f0ea6b7ed19
#
_entry.id   d521e45dd7d5bead463e0f0ea6b7ed19
#
_cell.length_a   1.000
_cell.length_b   1.000
_cell.length_c   1.000
_cell.angle_alpha   90.00
_cell.angle_beta   90.00
_cell.angle_gamma   90.00
#
_symmetry.space_group_name_H-M   'P 1'
#
loop_
_entity.id
_entity.type
_entity.pdbx_description
1 polymer ?
#
loop_
_entity_poly.entity_id
_entity_poly.type
_entity_poly.pdbx_seq_one_letter_code
_entity_poly.pdbx_strand_id
1 'polypeptide(L)'
;MPTYETDGQISVSLEFEIGSVWIRATKRTDTVVEVRPTSAAKDADVKAAELTQVDFSGGRLTVKGPKQRTVFSSKKGSIDLTVELPAGSEVHADSPMADFVTEGPLGDCRIKTSMGRIQVDRAVGARLKTDMGDIRLGTVSGDAEVTGSGRIEVGAVGGRLTVKNSNGDTEIDEVHGVLTANASNGRIHIGLAEGDVEAKTANGHIRVGQVVRGKVGLQSGVGDIEVGIAEGTAAWLDVHSKFGAVRNALDTAAGPGEARETVEVRGATQVGSILIRRA
;
A
#
# COMPACT_ATOMS: atom_id res chain seq x y z
N MET A 1 2.69 -31.76 4.50
CA MET A 1 1.94 -30.61 3.97
C MET A 1 0.47 -31.00 3.89
N PRO A 2 -0.41 -30.48 4.73
CA PRO A 2 -1.83 -30.68 4.57
C PRO A 2 -2.32 -30.04 3.27
N THR A 3 -3.14 -30.79 2.52
CA THR A 3 -3.77 -30.36 1.28
C THR A 3 -5.26 -30.51 1.44
N TYR A 4 -6.02 -29.50 1.06
CA TYR A 4 -7.47 -29.44 1.16
C TYR A 4 -8.06 -29.21 -0.23
N GLU A 5 -9.03 -30.03 -0.62
CA GLU A 5 -9.80 -29.78 -1.84
C GLU A 5 -10.68 -28.53 -1.63
N THR A 6 -10.72 -27.68 -2.64
CA THR A 6 -11.44 -26.39 -2.58
C THR A 6 -12.21 -26.17 -3.88
N ASP A 7 -13.51 -25.95 -3.79
CA ASP A 7 -14.41 -25.72 -4.94
C ASP A 7 -14.36 -24.25 -5.46
N GLY A 8 -13.25 -23.53 -5.23
CA GLY A 8 -13.11 -22.14 -5.64
C GLY A 8 -12.36 -21.29 -4.63
N GLN A 9 -12.70 -20.01 -4.60
CA GLN A 9 -12.09 -19.02 -3.70
C GLN A 9 -12.37 -19.36 -2.23
N ILE A 10 -11.37 -19.13 -1.38
CA ILE A 10 -11.46 -19.37 0.06
C ILE A 10 -11.16 -18.08 0.84
N SER A 11 -11.49 -18.10 2.12
CA SER A 11 -11.07 -17.06 3.07
C SER A 11 -9.96 -17.60 3.96
N VAL A 12 -8.85 -16.87 4.05
CA VAL A 12 -7.66 -17.23 4.84
C VAL A 12 -7.50 -16.30 6.02
N SER A 13 -7.34 -16.87 7.22
CA SER A 13 -7.03 -16.13 8.45
C SER A 13 -5.73 -16.62 9.05
N LEU A 14 -4.73 -15.72 9.16
CA LEU A 14 -3.41 -16.00 9.70
C LEU A 14 -3.18 -15.17 10.96
N GLU A 15 -2.88 -15.83 12.07
CA GLU A 15 -2.59 -15.19 13.36
C GLU A 15 -1.41 -15.91 14.04
N PHE A 16 -0.26 -15.27 14.14
CA PHE A 16 0.95 -15.81 14.78
C PHE A 16 1.88 -14.67 15.23
N GLU A 17 2.91 -14.98 16.01
CA GLU A 17 3.75 -13.96 16.66
C GLU A 17 4.91 -13.47 15.79
N ILE A 18 5.73 -14.39 15.25
CA ILE A 18 6.95 -14.08 14.51
C ILE A 18 7.10 -15.04 13.33
N GLY A 19 7.49 -14.50 12.16
CA GLY A 19 7.79 -15.37 11.02
C GLY A 19 7.83 -14.68 9.67
N SER A 20 7.73 -15.50 8.64
CA SER A 20 7.53 -15.06 7.25
C SER A 20 6.36 -15.81 6.62
N VAL A 21 5.64 -15.14 5.75
CA VAL A 21 4.49 -15.69 5.04
C VAL A 21 4.66 -15.50 3.55
N TRP A 22 4.53 -16.59 2.81
CA TRP A 22 4.46 -16.57 1.36
C TRP A 22 3.12 -17.15 0.91
N ILE A 23 2.32 -16.34 0.23
CA ILE A 23 1.02 -16.74 -0.32
C ILE A 23 1.08 -16.71 -1.83
N ARG A 24 0.73 -17.83 -2.46
CA ARG A 24 0.67 -17.93 -3.92
C ARG A 24 -0.76 -18.24 -4.37
N ALA A 25 -1.38 -17.27 -5.03
CA ALA A 25 -2.72 -17.40 -5.61
C ALA A 25 -2.62 -17.78 -7.09
N THR A 26 -3.13 -18.96 -7.45
CA THR A 26 -3.06 -19.49 -8.81
C THR A 26 -4.38 -20.15 -9.23
N LYS A 27 -4.49 -20.56 -10.51
CA LYS A 27 -5.61 -21.38 -10.96
C LYS A 27 -5.45 -22.80 -10.44
N ARG A 28 -6.03 -23.07 -9.28
CA ARG A 28 -6.02 -24.40 -8.62
C ARG A 28 -7.36 -24.67 -7.94
N THR A 29 -7.61 -25.93 -7.66
CA THR A 29 -8.82 -26.44 -6.98
C THR A 29 -8.50 -27.07 -5.63
N ASP A 30 -7.35 -26.74 -5.07
CA ASP A 30 -6.90 -27.20 -3.76
C ASP A 30 -6.17 -26.08 -3.02
N THR A 31 -6.00 -26.23 -1.74
CA THR A 31 -5.20 -25.35 -0.89
C THR A 31 -4.14 -26.18 -0.20
N VAL A 32 -2.89 -25.77 -0.32
CA VAL A 32 -1.74 -26.39 0.33
C VAL A 32 -1.17 -25.45 1.37
N VAL A 33 -0.93 -25.98 2.57
CA VAL A 33 -0.35 -25.21 3.67
C VAL A 33 0.90 -25.91 4.17
N GLU A 34 1.98 -25.17 4.29
CA GLU A 34 3.20 -25.64 4.89
C GLU A 34 3.64 -24.73 6.01
N VAL A 35 3.85 -25.27 7.19
CA VAL A 35 4.40 -24.59 8.35
C VAL A 35 5.76 -25.19 8.66
N ARG A 36 6.81 -24.38 8.63
CA ARG A 36 8.17 -24.79 8.96
C ARG A 36 8.75 -23.92 10.07
N PRO A 37 9.66 -24.46 10.91
CA PRO A 37 10.47 -23.61 11.77
C PRO A 37 11.40 -22.75 10.91
N THR A 38 11.53 -21.45 11.21
CA THR A 38 12.50 -20.58 10.50
C THR A 38 13.92 -21.10 10.63
N SER A 39 14.24 -21.74 11.78
CA SER A 39 15.50 -22.46 11.96
C SER A 39 15.26 -23.81 12.65
N ALA A 40 15.55 -24.90 11.94
CA ALA A 40 15.47 -26.25 12.51
C ALA A 40 16.49 -26.51 13.65
N ALA A 41 17.49 -25.65 13.78
CA ALA A 41 18.48 -25.73 14.86
C ALA A 41 18.05 -25.03 16.17
N LYS A 42 16.91 -24.31 16.14
CA LYS A 42 16.38 -23.61 17.31
C LYS A 42 15.14 -24.30 17.85
N ASP A 43 15.23 -24.87 19.04
CA ASP A 43 14.10 -25.56 19.70
C ASP A 43 12.84 -24.70 19.80
N ALA A 44 12.98 -23.38 19.97
CA ALA A 44 11.85 -22.47 20.04
C ALA A 44 11.09 -22.37 18.71
N ASP A 45 11.80 -22.33 17.58
CA ASP A 45 11.23 -22.27 16.25
C ASP A 45 10.54 -23.61 15.92
N VAL A 46 11.20 -24.74 16.21
CA VAL A 46 10.64 -26.08 16.03
C VAL A 46 9.33 -26.22 16.83
N LYS A 47 9.38 -25.85 18.11
CA LYS A 47 8.19 -25.90 18.97
C LYS A 47 7.08 -24.95 18.51
N ALA A 48 7.41 -23.77 17.97
CA ALA A 48 6.41 -22.85 17.42
C ALA A 48 5.73 -23.46 16.21
N ALA A 49 6.49 -24.09 15.31
CA ALA A 49 5.93 -24.76 14.14
C ALA A 49 5.04 -25.96 14.51
N GLU A 50 5.48 -26.81 15.45
CA GLU A 50 4.72 -27.97 15.93
C GLU A 50 3.41 -27.57 16.64
N LEU A 51 3.39 -26.45 17.36
CA LEU A 51 2.22 -25.94 18.07
C LEU A 51 1.28 -25.09 17.19
N THR A 52 1.69 -24.77 15.98
CA THR A 52 0.85 -24.02 15.05
C THR A 52 -0.31 -24.90 14.56
N GLN A 53 -1.52 -24.45 14.80
CA GLN A 53 -2.74 -25.13 14.39
C GLN A 53 -3.16 -24.68 13.00
N VAL A 54 -3.45 -25.64 12.14
CA VAL A 54 -4.00 -25.41 10.79
C VAL A 54 -5.34 -26.11 10.72
N ASP A 55 -6.39 -25.35 10.48
CA ASP A 55 -7.75 -25.85 10.35
C ASP A 55 -8.38 -25.37 9.05
N PHE A 56 -9.09 -26.26 8.36
CA PHE A 56 -9.82 -25.92 7.15
C PHE A 56 -11.25 -26.42 7.26
N SER A 57 -12.20 -25.52 7.25
CA SER A 57 -13.62 -25.85 7.35
C SER A 57 -14.49 -24.83 6.62
N GLY A 58 -15.46 -25.30 5.83
CA GLY A 58 -16.43 -24.44 5.16
C GLY A 58 -15.83 -23.37 4.25
N GLY A 59 -14.76 -23.69 3.50
CA GLY A 59 -14.06 -22.75 2.63
C GLY A 59 -13.21 -21.72 3.38
N ARG A 60 -12.93 -21.94 4.67
CA ARG A 60 -12.08 -21.07 5.48
C ARG A 60 -10.86 -21.84 5.98
N LEU A 61 -9.68 -21.32 5.64
CA LEU A 61 -8.42 -21.74 6.21
C LEU A 61 -8.06 -20.83 7.40
N THR A 62 -7.77 -21.46 8.54
CA THR A 62 -7.31 -20.75 9.73
C THR A 62 -5.96 -21.29 10.16
N VAL A 63 -4.96 -20.43 10.27
CA VAL A 63 -3.63 -20.76 10.80
C VAL A 63 -3.40 -19.95 12.06
N LYS A 64 -3.25 -20.63 13.20
CA LYS A 64 -3.01 -20.00 14.50
C LYS A 64 -1.72 -20.51 15.10
N GLY A 65 -0.75 -19.63 15.21
CA GLY A 65 0.47 -19.87 15.99
C GLY A 65 0.22 -19.86 17.51
N PRO A 66 1.14 -20.38 18.29
CA PRO A 66 1.03 -20.38 19.75
C PRO A 66 1.05 -18.95 20.30
N LYS A 67 0.03 -18.60 21.10
CA LYS A 67 0.02 -17.34 21.86
C LYS A 67 0.93 -17.46 23.07
N GLN A 68 1.99 -16.68 23.11
CA GLN A 68 2.88 -16.65 24.26
C GLN A 68 2.36 -15.66 25.32
N ARG A 69 1.92 -16.20 26.46
CA ARG A 69 1.35 -15.41 27.57
C ARG A 69 2.37 -14.56 28.34
N THR A 70 3.67 -14.72 28.09
CA THR A 70 4.73 -14.07 28.88
C THR A 70 5.49 -13.03 28.03
N VAL A 71 5.30 -11.76 28.34
CA VAL A 71 5.95 -10.61 27.69
C VAL A 71 7.50 -10.67 27.80
N PHE A 72 8.03 -11.42 28.77
CA PHE A 72 9.46 -11.52 29.07
C PHE A 72 10.11 -12.84 28.64
N SER A 73 9.46 -13.69 27.84
CA SER A 73 10.11 -14.89 27.34
C SER A 73 11.10 -14.55 26.22
N SER A 74 12.38 -14.67 26.50
CA SER A 74 13.49 -14.52 25.54
C SER A 74 13.56 -15.62 24.46
N LYS A 75 12.59 -16.54 24.45
CA LYS A 75 12.53 -17.70 23.55
C LYS A 75 11.26 -17.68 22.71
N LYS A 76 11.04 -16.59 21.97
CA LYS A 76 9.96 -16.58 20.96
C LYS A 76 10.42 -17.37 19.74
N GLY A 77 9.60 -18.32 19.32
CA GLY A 77 9.85 -19.10 18.11
C GLY A 77 9.31 -18.40 16.87
N SER A 78 9.99 -18.56 15.77
CA SER A 78 9.65 -18.01 14.45
C SER A 78 9.26 -19.14 13.49
N ILE A 79 8.26 -18.91 12.65
CA ILE A 79 7.77 -19.85 11.65
C ILE A 79 7.82 -19.29 10.24
N ASP A 80 8.08 -20.15 9.26
CA ASP A 80 7.90 -19.86 7.85
C ASP A 80 6.64 -20.56 7.36
N LEU A 81 5.69 -19.77 6.87
CA LEU A 81 4.39 -20.23 6.40
C LEU A 81 4.28 -20.06 4.89
N THR A 82 4.02 -21.15 4.18
CA THR A 82 3.69 -21.11 2.76
C THR A 82 2.24 -21.54 2.58
N VAL A 83 1.47 -20.73 1.86
CA VAL A 83 0.07 -21.03 1.52
C VAL A 83 -0.10 -20.92 0.01
N GLU A 84 -0.45 -22.01 -0.64
CA GLU A 84 -0.88 -22.01 -2.03
C GLU A 84 -2.39 -22.18 -2.08
N LEU A 85 -3.07 -21.31 -2.83
CA LEU A 85 -4.54 -21.23 -2.79
C LEU A 85 -5.13 -20.80 -4.14
N PRO A 86 -6.45 -21.01 -4.35
CA PRO A 86 -7.13 -20.54 -5.55
C PRO A 86 -7.07 -19.02 -5.71
N ALA A 87 -6.90 -18.58 -6.97
CA ALA A 87 -6.93 -17.18 -7.36
C ALA A 87 -8.23 -16.50 -6.93
N GLY A 88 -8.15 -15.25 -6.46
CA GLY A 88 -9.30 -14.46 -5.98
C GLY A 88 -9.68 -14.75 -4.52
N SER A 89 -8.95 -15.61 -3.81
CA SER A 89 -9.18 -15.89 -2.38
C SER A 89 -8.88 -14.65 -1.53
N GLU A 90 -9.62 -14.54 -0.42
CA GLU A 90 -9.45 -13.45 0.55
C GLU A 90 -8.38 -13.78 1.58
N VAL A 91 -7.59 -12.77 1.98
CA VAL A 91 -6.53 -12.95 2.98
C VAL A 91 -6.67 -11.95 4.11
N HIS A 92 -6.73 -12.45 5.33
CA HIS A 92 -6.64 -11.66 6.55
C HIS A 92 -5.47 -12.17 7.40
N ALA A 93 -4.46 -11.34 7.60
CA ALA A 93 -3.26 -11.68 8.36
C ALA A 93 -2.95 -10.62 9.43
N ASP A 94 -2.68 -11.06 10.64
CA ASP A 94 -2.23 -10.22 11.75
C ASP A 94 -1.07 -10.92 12.47
N SER A 95 0.08 -10.26 12.52
CA SER A 95 1.26 -10.74 13.21
C SER A 95 2.09 -9.57 13.74
N PRO A 96 2.51 -9.57 15.00
CA PRO A 96 3.35 -8.50 15.53
C PRO A 96 4.68 -8.33 14.79
N MET A 97 5.29 -9.43 14.32
CA MET A 97 6.59 -9.38 13.67
C MET A 97 6.67 -10.41 12.53
N ALA A 98 6.29 -9.99 11.34
CA ALA A 98 6.37 -10.87 10.18
C ALA A 98 6.52 -10.12 8.86
N ASP A 99 7.23 -10.75 7.95
CA ASP A 99 7.27 -10.38 6.53
C ASP A 99 6.16 -11.12 5.77
N PHE A 100 5.47 -10.41 4.90
CA PHE A 100 4.40 -10.96 4.05
C PHE A 100 4.71 -10.72 2.59
N VAL A 101 4.67 -11.78 1.80
CA VAL A 101 4.80 -11.73 0.35
C VAL A 101 3.62 -12.47 -0.27
N THR A 102 2.91 -11.82 -1.18
CA THR A 102 1.84 -12.47 -1.94
C THR A 102 2.11 -12.39 -3.43
N GLU A 103 1.83 -13.46 -4.14
CA GLU A 103 1.94 -13.58 -5.58
C GLU A 103 0.61 -14.00 -6.20
N GLY A 104 0.27 -13.42 -7.33
CA GLY A 104 -0.95 -13.67 -8.05
C GLY A 104 -2.15 -12.87 -7.54
N PRO A 105 -3.34 -13.07 -8.13
CA PRO A 105 -4.51 -12.27 -7.84
C PRO A 105 -5.23 -12.76 -6.58
N LEU A 106 -5.35 -11.89 -5.60
CA LEU A 106 -6.18 -12.07 -4.41
C LEU A 106 -7.52 -11.33 -4.55
N GLY A 107 -8.51 -11.72 -3.75
CA GLY A 107 -9.70 -10.95 -3.44
C GLY A 107 -9.38 -9.77 -2.51
N ASP A 108 -10.16 -9.63 -1.44
CA ASP A 108 -9.81 -8.65 -0.41
C ASP A 108 -8.60 -9.10 0.41
N CYS A 109 -7.60 -8.22 0.50
CA CYS A 109 -6.35 -8.48 1.19
C CYS A 109 -6.19 -7.52 2.38
N ARG A 110 -6.21 -8.04 3.60
CA ARG A 110 -5.98 -7.28 4.82
C ARG A 110 -4.79 -7.86 5.57
N ILE A 111 -3.68 -7.11 5.60
CA ILE A 111 -2.45 -7.52 6.28
C ILE A 111 -2.03 -6.44 7.26
N LYS A 112 -1.77 -6.86 8.50
CA LYS A 112 -1.27 -6.00 9.56
C LYS A 112 -0.07 -6.64 10.24
N THR A 113 0.98 -5.85 10.40
CA THR A 113 2.15 -6.20 11.22
C THR A 113 2.63 -4.97 12.00
N SER A 114 3.31 -5.16 13.13
CA SER A 114 3.98 -4.04 13.77
C SER A 114 5.39 -3.86 13.24
N MET A 115 6.09 -4.96 12.95
CA MET A 115 7.44 -4.93 12.40
C MET A 115 7.55 -5.97 11.28
N GLY A 116 7.86 -5.51 10.07
CA GLY A 116 8.03 -6.36 8.91
C GLY A 116 7.61 -5.68 7.61
N ARG A 117 8.02 -6.29 6.51
CA ARG A 117 7.71 -5.85 5.15
C ARG A 117 6.40 -6.48 4.68
N ILE A 118 5.62 -5.72 3.93
CA ILE A 118 4.42 -6.22 3.27
C ILE A 118 4.57 -6.02 1.77
N GLN A 119 4.48 -7.10 1.00
CA GLN A 119 4.49 -7.07 -0.45
C GLN A 119 3.26 -7.80 -0.98
N VAL A 120 2.40 -7.07 -1.70
CA VAL A 120 1.20 -7.62 -2.35
C VAL A 120 1.29 -7.36 -3.85
N ASP A 121 1.19 -8.43 -4.65
CA ASP A 121 1.26 -8.34 -6.12
C ASP A 121 -0.03 -7.76 -6.68
N ARG A 122 -1.16 -8.45 -6.53
CA ARG A 122 -2.47 -8.04 -7.06
C ARG A 122 -3.59 -8.35 -6.09
N ALA A 123 -4.55 -7.41 -5.96
CA ALA A 123 -5.74 -7.62 -5.15
C ALA A 123 -6.97 -6.90 -5.76
N VAL A 124 -8.16 -7.32 -5.38
CA VAL A 124 -9.39 -6.57 -5.65
C VAL A 124 -9.47 -5.38 -4.72
N GLY A 125 -9.35 -5.59 -3.42
CA GLY A 125 -9.25 -4.56 -2.39
C GLY A 125 -8.03 -4.79 -1.50
N ALA A 126 -7.40 -3.72 -0.98
CA ALA A 126 -6.23 -3.85 -0.12
C ALA A 126 -6.30 -2.95 1.12
N ARG A 127 -6.03 -3.53 2.29
CA ARG A 127 -5.78 -2.77 3.52
C ARG A 127 -4.52 -3.26 4.18
N LEU A 128 -3.44 -2.47 4.04
CA LEU A 128 -2.10 -2.86 4.48
C LEU A 128 -1.62 -1.92 5.58
N LYS A 129 -1.10 -2.49 6.67
CA LYS A 129 -0.55 -1.71 7.77
C LYS A 129 0.74 -2.33 8.31
N THR A 130 1.79 -1.52 8.39
CA THR A 130 2.99 -1.82 9.20
C THR A 130 3.38 -0.61 10.04
N ASP A 131 3.79 -0.83 11.28
CA ASP A 131 4.28 0.28 12.11
C ASP A 131 5.78 0.54 11.84
N MET A 132 6.54 -0.50 11.42
CA MET A 132 7.94 -0.40 11.04
C MET A 132 8.27 -1.39 9.92
N GLY A 133 8.57 -0.88 8.73
CA GLY A 133 8.89 -1.66 7.54
C GLY A 133 8.33 -1.02 6.27
N ASP A 134 8.71 -1.59 5.14
CA ASP A 134 8.31 -1.11 3.83
C ASP A 134 7.03 -1.80 3.35
N ILE A 135 6.24 -1.09 2.57
CA ILE A 135 5.05 -1.64 1.92
C ILE A 135 5.21 -1.50 0.40
N ARG A 136 5.02 -2.61 -0.30
CA ARG A 136 4.90 -2.62 -1.75
C ARG A 136 3.56 -3.22 -2.14
N LEU A 137 2.75 -2.44 -2.82
CA LEU A 137 1.45 -2.83 -3.34
C LEU A 137 1.48 -2.67 -4.86
N GLY A 138 1.31 -3.76 -5.59
CA GLY A 138 1.30 -3.74 -7.06
C GLY A 138 0.00 -3.18 -7.61
N THR A 139 -0.91 -4.02 -8.09
CA THR A 139 -2.15 -3.57 -8.72
C THR A 139 -3.37 -3.87 -7.85
N VAL A 140 -4.24 -2.88 -7.66
CA VAL A 140 -5.54 -3.02 -7.00
C VAL A 140 -6.65 -2.53 -7.92
N SER A 141 -7.61 -3.39 -8.23
CA SER A 141 -8.71 -3.01 -9.12
C SER A 141 -9.78 -2.14 -8.45
N GLY A 142 -9.96 -2.25 -7.15
CA GLY A 142 -10.87 -1.46 -6.32
C GLY A 142 -10.15 -0.48 -5.41
N ASP A 143 -10.56 -0.39 -4.16
CA ASP A 143 -10.03 0.56 -3.17
C ASP A 143 -8.82 0.02 -2.43
N ALA A 144 -7.90 0.92 -2.05
CA ALA A 144 -6.75 0.59 -1.23
C ALA A 144 -6.53 1.57 -0.07
N GLU A 145 -6.17 1.03 1.10
CA GLU A 145 -5.72 1.78 2.26
C GLU A 145 -4.35 1.25 2.70
N VAL A 146 -3.34 2.13 2.73
CA VAL A 146 -1.97 1.80 3.09
C VAL A 146 -1.51 2.70 4.22
N THR A 147 -1.08 2.10 5.33
CA THR A 147 -0.55 2.86 6.48
C THR A 147 0.81 2.28 6.89
N GLY A 148 1.82 3.13 6.96
CA GLY A 148 3.18 2.69 7.28
C GLY A 148 4.09 3.73 7.88
N SER A 149 5.29 3.26 8.20
CA SER A 149 6.45 4.09 8.55
C SER A 149 7.68 3.41 7.97
N GLY A 150 8.02 3.78 6.76
CA GLY A 150 9.03 3.20 5.88
C GLY A 150 8.75 3.63 4.44
N ARG A 151 9.37 3.00 3.48
CA ARG A 151 9.06 3.25 2.08
C ARG A 151 7.73 2.63 1.71
N ILE A 152 6.88 3.41 1.06
CA ILE A 152 5.60 2.94 0.50
C ILE A 152 5.67 3.07 -1.02
N GLU A 153 5.50 1.95 -1.72
CA GLU A 153 5.41 1.88 -3.18
C GLU A 153 4.04 1.31 -3.55
N VAL A 154 3.29 2.05 -4.34
CA VAL A 154 1.97 1.64 -4.85
C VAL A 154 2.00 1.73 -6.37
N GLY A 155 1.72 0.65 -7.06
CA GLY A 155 1.61 0.60 -8.51
C GLY A 155 0.30 1.25 -8.98
N ALA A 156 -0.65 0.47 -9.51
CA ALA A 156 -1.89 0.99 -10.07
C ALA A 156 -3.10 0.72 -9.16
N VAL A 157 -3.94 1.75 -8.94
CA VAL A 157 -5.18 1.63 -8.16
C VAL A 157 -6.37 2.16 -8.97
N GLY A 158 -7.35 1.28 -9.23
CA GLY A 158 -8.55 1.61 -9.99
C GLY A 158 -9.56 2.47 -9.22
N GLY A 159 -9.70 2.25 -7.92
CA GLY A 159 -10.61 2.95 -7.03
C GLY A 159 -9.96 4.05 -6.21
N ARG A 160 -10.45 4.21 -4.98
CA ARG A 160 -9.90 5.17 -4.01
C ARG A 160 -8.60 4.63 -3.40
N LEU A 161 -7.58 5.49 -3.33
CA LEU A 161 -6.35 5.21 -2.61
C LEU A 161 -6.19 6.17 -1.41
N THR A 162 -6.01 5.60 -0.23
CA THR A 162 -5.64 6.35 0.97
C THR A 162 -4.29 5.88 1.48
N VAL A 163 -3.31 6.80 1.54
CA VAL A 163 -1.96 6.50 2.07
C VAL A 163 -1.69 7.38 3.28
N LYS A 164 -1.19 6.76 4.34
CA LYS A 164 -0.67 7.44 5.54
C LYS A 164 0.75 6.94 5.82
N ASN A 165 1.73 7.82 5.73
CA ASN A 165 3.13 7.49 5.96
C ASN A 165 3.73 8.40 7.04
N SER A 166 4.27 7.82 8.11
CA SER A 166 4.89 8.61 9.17
C SER A 166 6.32 9.02 8.79
N ASN A 167 7.10 8.13 8.16
CA ASN A 167 8.47 8.39 7.73
C ASN A 167 8.79 7.60 6.46
N GLY A 168 9.59 8.19 5.60
CA GLY A 168 10.01 7.58 4.34
C GLY A 168 9.22 8.08 3.15
N ASP A 169 9.73 7.77 1.99
CA ASP A 169 9.16 8.23 0.73
C ASP A 169 7.90 7.42 0.37
N THR A 170 6.97 8.08 -0.28
CA THR A 170 5.75 7.49 -0.83
C THR A 170 5.79 7.66 -2.35
N GLU A 171 5.80 6.55 -3.07
CA GLU A 171 5.76 6.48 -4.53
C GLU A 171 4.44 5.83 -4.96
N ILE A 172 3.69 6.50 -5.82
CA ILE A 172 2.41 6.03 -6.37
C ILE A 172 2.49 6.18 -7.88
N ASP A 173 2.43 5.08 -8.62
CA ASP A 173 2.58 5.13 -10.07
C ASP A 173 1.30 5.67 -10.73
N GLU A 174 0.15 5.06 -10.44
CA GLU A 174 -1.12 5.39 -11.10
C GLU A 174 -2.32 5.32 -10.15
N VAL A 175 -3.21 6.34 -10.20
CA VAL A 175 -4.52 6.31 -9.53
C VAL A 175 -5.60 6.82 -10.47
N HIS A 176 -6.59 5.97 -10.74
CA HIS A 176 -7.72 6.31 -11.60
C HIS A 176 -8.89 6.95 -10.82
N GLY A 177 -9.02 6.63 -9.54
CA GLY A 177 -10.03 7.19 -8.65
C GLY A 177 -9.53 8.37 -7.82
N VAL A 178 -9.98 8.45 -6.57
CA VAL A 178 -9.64 9.53 -5.63
C VAL A 178 -8.41 9.15 -4.81
N LEU A 179 -7.42 10.05 -4.74
CA LEU A 179 -6.21 9.88 -3.95
C LEU A 179 -6.21 10.80 -2.73
N THR A 180 -5.95 10.22 -1.56
CA THR A 180 -5.59 10.95 -0.33
C THR A 180 -4.25 10.44 0.19
N ALA A 181 -3.20 11.26 0.16
CA ALA A 181 -1.87 10.91 0.62
C ALA A 181 -1.39 11.87 1.73
N ASN A 182 -1.14 11.34 2.91
CA ASN A 182 -0.66 12.11 4.05
C ASN A 182 0.69 11.55 4.53
N ALA A 183 1.72 12.40 4.55
CA ALA A 183 3.02 12.06 5.10
C ALA A 183 3.41 13.03 6.23
N SER A 184 4.19 12.55 7.19
CA SER A 184 4.83 13.49 8.14
C SER A 184 6.21 13.88 7.62
N ASN A 185 7.04 12.90 7.24
CA ASN A 185 8.37 13.13 6.70
C ASN A 185 8.60 12.23 5.48
N GLY A 186 9.13 12.81 4.41
CA GLY A 186 9.41 12.11 3.16
C GLY A 186 8.72 12.74 1.96
N ARG A 187 9.18 12.36 0.80
CA ARG A 187 8.63 12.83 -0.48
C ARG A 187 7.35 12.07 -0.80
N ILE A 188 6.42 12.74 -1.44
CA ILE A 188 5.27 12.12 -2.09
C ILE A 188 5.45 12.30 -3.59
N HIS A 189 5.59 11.18 -4.30
CA HIS A 189 5.64 11.16 -5.76
C HIS A 189 4.41 10.43 -6.29
N ILE A 190 3.67 11.09 -7.17
CA ILE A 190 2.52 10.54 -7.87
C ILE A 190 2.82 10.63 -9.36
N GLY A 191 2.84 9.51 -10.07
CA GLY A 191 3.09 9.46 -11.51
C GLY A 191 1.91 10.02 -12.29
N LEU A 192 0.77 9.32 -12.26
CA LEU A 192 -0.46 9.70 -12.95
C LEU A 192 -1.65 9.73 -11.99
N ALA A 193 -2.42 10.80 -12.06
CA ALA A 193 -3.71 10.90 -11.37
C ALA A 193 -4.81 11.32 -12.37
N GLU A 194 -5.85 10.50 -12.47
CA GLU A 194 -6.99 10.76 -13.35
C GLU A 194 -8.21 11.34 -12.63
N GLY A 195 -8.18 11.41 -11.31
CA GLY A 195 -9.24 11.91 -10.43
C GLY A 195 -8.75 12.95 -9.44
N ASP A 196 -9.54 13.15 -8.38
CA ASP A 196 -9.22 14.11 -7.32
C ASP A 196 -7.99 13.65 -6.52
N VAL A 197 -7.12 14.59 -6.18
CA VAL A 197 -5.90 14.37 -5.39
C VAL A 197 -5.86 15.29 -4.19
N GLU A 198 -5.66 14.73 -3.02
CA GLU A 198 -5.29 15.46 -1.82
C GLU A 198 -3.97 14.90 -1.28
N ALA A 199 -2.89 15.68 -1.34
CA ALA A 199 -1.58 15.25 -0.83
C ALA A 199 -0.99 16.27 0.14
N LYS A 200 -0.58 15.79 1.33
CA LYS A 200 -0.04 16.63 2.40
C LYS A 200 1.22 16.02 2.98
N THR A 201 2.23 16.87 3.21
CA THR A 201 3.42 16.48 3.98
C THR A 201 3.86 17.61 4.90
N ALA A 202 4.38 17.28 6.08
CA ALA A 202 4.97 18.32 6.93
C ALA A 202 6.38 18.66 6.44
N ASN A 203 7.20 17.66 6.12
CA ASN A 203 8.57 17.84 5.62
C ASN A 203 8.81 16.92 4.42
N GLY A 204 8.85 17.48 3.23
CA GLY A 204 9.09 16.73 2.00
C GLY A 204 8.58 17.46 0.77
N HIS A 205 9.04 17.01 -0.37
CA HIS A 205 8.57 17.50 -1.66
C HIS A 205 7.33 16.73 -2.09
N ILE A 206 6.40 17.40 -2.79
CA ILE A 206 5.28 16.76 -3.44
C ILE A 206 5.44 16.93 -4.94
N ARG A 207 5.50 15.82 -5.66
CA ARG A 207 5.56 15.84 -7.12
C ARG A 207 4.41 15.03 -7.68
N VAL A 208 3.63 15.67 -8.55
CA VAL A 208 2.62 15.00 -9.37
C VAL A 208 3.08 15.08 -10.81
N GLY A 209 3.43 13.94 -11.40
CA GLY A 209 3.94 13.85 -12.76
C GLY A 209 2.92 14.33 -13.77
N GLN A 210 1.69 13.81 -13.67
CA GLN A 210 0.59 14.17 -14.56
C GLN A 210 -0.76 14.14 -13.83
N VAL A 211 -1.53 15.22 -13.95
CA VAL A 211 -2.95 15.25 -13.60
C VAL A 211 -3.78 15.48 -14.85
N VAL A 212 -4.90 14.74 -14.97
CA VAL A 212 -5.77 14.78 -16.14
C VAL A 212 -6.97 15.68 -15.86
N ARG A 213 -7.64 15.51 -14.73
CA ARG A 213 -8.87 16.23 -14.36
C ARG A 213 -9.10 16.23 -12.86
N GLY A 214 -10.11 16.96 -12.41
CA GLY A 214 -10.59 16.97 -11.02
C GLY A 214 -9.99 18.06 -10.17
N LYS A 215 -9.98 17.86 -8.85
CA LYS A 215 -9.45 18.82 -7.88
C LYS A 215 -8.17 18.29 -7.26
N VAL A 216 -7.13 19.09 -7.32
CA VAL A 216 -5.79 18.75 -6.81
C VAL A 216 -5.43 19.71 -5.69
N GLY A 217 -5.42 19.21 -4.47
CA GLY A 217 -5.03 19.93 -3.27
C GLY A 217 -3.67 19.46 -2.75
N LEU A 218 -2.65 20.33 -2.74
CA LEU A 218 -1.29 19.98 -2.35
C LEU A 218 -0.79 20.90 -1.24
N GLN A 219 -0.28 20.34 -0.16
CA GLN A 219 0.25 21.12 0.96
C GLN A 219 1.58 20.56 1.46
N SER A 220 2.60 21.40 1.52
CA SER A 220 3.88 21.08 2.16
C SER A 220 4.20 22.13 3.25
N GLY A 221 4.69 21.65 4.39
CA GLY A 221 5.28 22.56 5.38
C GLY A 221 6.66 23.06 4.91
N VAL A 222 7.55 22.12 4.60
CA VAL A 222 8.90 22.39 4.08
C VAL A 222 9.17 21.47 2.91
N GLY A 223 9.25 22.04 1.71
CA GLY A 223 9.52 21.30 0.48
C GLY A 223 8.85 21.95 -0.73
N ASP A 224 9.34 21.58 -1.89
CA ASP A 224 8.82 22.08 -3.16
C ASP A 224 7.59 21.29 -3.60
N ILE A 225 6.74 21.92 -4.40
CA ILE A 225 5.59 21.32 -5.04
C ILE A 225 5.76 21.41 -6.56
N GLU A 226 5.66 20.28 -7.24
CA GLU A 226 5.71 20.22 -8.70
C GLU A 226 4.43 19.52 -9.23
N VAL A 227 3.77 20.14 -10.23
CA VAL A 227 2.57 19.57 -10.86
C VAL A 227 2.70 19.62 -12.36
N GLY A 228 2.58 18.46 -13.00
CA GLY A 228 2.41 18.32 -14.44
C GLY A 228 0.93 18.29 -14.82
N ILE A 229 0.52 19.15 -15.75
CA ILE A 229 -0.83 19.19 -16.29
C ILE A 229 -0.86 18.45 -17.63
N ALA A 230 -1.76 17.50 -17.78
CA ALA A 230 -1.89 16.72 -19.01
C ALA A 230 -2.15 17.63 -20.24
N GLU A 231 -1.67 17.20 -21.40
CA GLU A 231 -2.00 17.85 -22.67
C GLU A 231 -3.53 17.85 -22.89
N GLY A 232 -4.07 18.97 -23.37
CA GLY A 232 -5.51 19.12 -23.61
C GLY A 232 -6.35 19.34 -22.36
N THR A 233 -5.74 19.49 -21.16
CA THR A 233 -6.42 19.86 -19.92
C THR A 233 -6.24 21.35 -19.63
N ALA A 234 -7.35 22.07 -19.41
CA ALA A 234 -7.31 23.45 -18.92
C ALA A 234 -7.17 23.45 -17.39
N ALA A 235 -6.27 24.30 -16.88
CA ALA A 235 -5.99 24.37 -15.46
C ALA A 235 -6.42 25.71 -14.83
N TRP A 236 -7.18 25.65 -13.76
CA TRP A 236 -7.37 26.78 -12.84
C TRP A 236 -6.37 26.62 -11.67
N LEU A 237 -5.64 27.71 -11.37
CA LEU A 237 -4.53 27.66 -10.42
C LEU A 237 -4.75 28.61 -9.25
N ASP A 238 -4.69 28.11 -8.03
CA ASP A 238 -4.59 28.87 -6.77
C ASP A 238 -3.41 28.32 -5.99
N VAL A 239 -2.22 28.91 -6.23
CA VAL A 239 -0.97 28.39 -5.70
C VAL A 239 -0.20 29.48 -4.96
N HIS A 240 0.28 29.17 -3.76
CA HIS A 240 0.93 30.13 -2.89
C HIS A 240 2.16 29.53 -2.18
N SER A 241 3.27 30.25 -2.21
CA SER A 241 4.46 29.99 -1.39
C SER A 241 4.70 31.16 -0.44
N LYS A 242 4.87 30.86 0.85
CA LYS A 242 5.22 31.91 1.82
C LYS A 242 6.69 32.33 1.72
N PHE A 243 7.60 31.35 1.58
CA PHE A 243 9.03 31.57 1.41
C PHE A 243 9.54 30.71 0.24
N GLY A 244 9.50 31.27 -0.96
CA GLY A 244 9.91 30.61 -2.20
C GLY A 244 9.31 31.25 -3.44
N ALA A 245 9.61 30.70 -4.60
CA ALA A 245 9.12 31.20 -5.87
C ALA A 245 7.95 30.37 -6.40
N VAL A 246 6.96 31.01 -7.00
CA VAL A 246 5.91 30.35 -7.79
C VAL A 246 6.22 30.56 -9.26
N ARG A 247 6.36 29.45 -10.00
CA ARG A 247 6.62 29.45 -11.45
C ARG A 247 5.50 28.72 -12.15
N ASN A 248 4.78 29.44 -13.00
CA ASN A 248 3.81 28.85 -13.91
C ASN A 248 4.42 28.85 -15.31
N ALA A 249 4.62 27.65 -15.85
CA ALA A 249 5.13 27.43 -17.22
C ALA A 249 4.02 27.01 -18.21
N LEU A 250 2.76 27.22 -17.84
CA LEU A 250 1.62 27.03 -18.74
C LEU A 250 1.33 28.32 -19.50
N ASP A 251 0.84 28.19 -20.72
CA ASP A 251 0.33 29.34 -21.48
C ASP A 251 -0.91 29.91 -20.80
N THR A 252 -0.97 31.25 -20.73
CA THR A 252 -2.12 31.92 -20.15
C THR A 252 -3.29 31.93 -21.15
N ALA A 253 -4.44 31.44 -20.70
CA ALA A 253 -5.67 31.45 -21.48
C ALA A 253 -6.79 32.18 -20.70
N ALA A 254 -7.68 32.87 -21.42
CA ALA A 254 -8.80 33.58 -20.81
C ALA A 254 -9.93 32.66 -20.30
N GLY A 255 -9.84 31.36 -20.60
CA GLY A 255 -10.81 30.36 -20.17
C GLY A 255 -10.40 28.96 -20.69
N PRO A 256 -11.22 27.93 -20.45
CA PRO A 256 -10.88 26.55 -20.81
C PRO A 256 -10.77 26.32 -22.32
N GLY A 257 -11.30 27.23 -23.17
CA GLY A 257 -11.24 27.11 -24.62
C GLY A 257 -11.82 25.77 -25.14
N GLU A 258 -11.06 25.09 -26.00
CA GLU A 258 -11.40 23.77 -26.53
C GLU A 258 -10.85 22.59 -25.70
N ALA A 259 -10.41 22.86 -24.47
CA ALA A 259 -9.90 21.80 -23.58
C ALA A 259 -10.99 20.74 -23.31
N ARG A 260 -10.59 19.48 -23.40
CA ARG A 260 -11.50 18.33 -23.17
C ARG A 260 -11.75 18.09 -21.70
N GLU A 261 -10.74 18.38 -20.88
CA GLU A 261 -10.73 18.16 -19.45
C GLU A 261 -10.37 19.44 -18.70
N THR A 262 -10.75 19.51 -17.44
CA THR A 262 -10.42 20.65 -16.56
C THR A 262 -9.88 20.16 -15.24
N VAL A 263 -8.91 20.88 -14.70
CA VAL A 263 -8.34 20.62 -13.38
C VAL A 263 -8.29 21.92 -12.54
N GLU A 264 -8.66 21.81 -11.27
CA GLU A 264 -8.47 22.87 -10.28
C GLU A 264 -7.28 22.50 -9.39
N VAL A 265 -6.21 23.27 -9.44
CA VAL A 265 -5.00 23.03 -8.64
C VAL A 265 -4.89 24.08 -7.54
N ARG A 266 -4.94 23.62 -6.29
CA ARG A 266 -4.65 24.42 -5.10
C ARG A 266 -3.35 23.91 -4.48
N GLY A 267 -2.33 24.75 -4.44
CA GLY A 267 -1.01 24.39 -3.92
C GLY A 267 -0.49 25.37 -2.89
N ALA A 268 -0.09 24.89 -1.71
CA ALA A 268 0.48 25.76 -0.69
C ALA A 268 1.74 25.13 -0.08
N THR A 269 2.83 25.92 0.01
CA THR A 269 4.01 25.56 0.78
C THR A 269 4.45 26.72 1.69
N GLN A 270 4.93 26.39 2.90
CA GLN A 270 5.47 27.46 3.76
C GLN A 270 6.91 27.81 3.36
N VAL A 271 7.74 26.78 3.11
CA VAL A 271 9.14 26.96 2.70
C VAL A 271 9.41 26.03 1.51
N GLY A 272 9.60 26.60 0.33
CA GLY A 272 9.81 25.87 -0.90
C GLY A 272 9.22 26.59 -2.10
N SER A 273 9.52 26.11 -3.29
CA SER A 273 9.02 26.68 -4.55
C SER A 273 7.87 25.81 -5.12
N ILE A 274 7.01 26.42 -5.91
CA ILE A 274 5.95 25.75 -6.63
C ILE A 274 6.19 25.87 -8.14
N LEU A 275 6.20 24.75 -8.83
CA LEU A 275 6.34 24.66 -10.27
C LEU A 275 5.10 23.99 -10.88
N ILE A 276 4.43 24.71 -11.78
CA ILE A 276 3.37 24.16 -12.61
C ILE A 276 3.87 24.13 -14.06
N ARG A 277 3.76 22.98 -14.71
CA ARG A 277 4.22 22.78 -16.09
C ARG A 277 3.30 21.83 -16.86
N ARG A 278 3.50 21.70 -18.17
CA ARG A 278 2.94 20.56 -18.91
C ARG A 278 3.65 19.26 -18.52
N ALA A 279 2.89 18.15 -18.54
CA ALA A 279 3.38 16.83 -18.19
C ALA A 279 4.37 16.28 -19.22
#